data_4f110a7557277e0918e8bfd6e690a0c5
#
_entry.id   4f110a7557277e0918e8bfd6e690a0c5
#
_cell.length_a   1.000
_cell.length_b   1.000
_cell.length_c   1.000
_cell.angle_alpha   90.00
_cell.angle_beta   90.00
_cell.angle_gamma   90.00
#
_symmetry.space_group_name_H-M   'P 1'
#
loop_
_entity.id
_entity.type
_entity.pdbx_description
1 polymer ?
#
loop_
_entity_poly.entity_id
_entity_poly.type
_entity_poly.pdbx_seq_one_letter_code
_entity_poly.pdbx_strand_id
1 'polypeptide(L)'
;GIFIWAWPDGPQDMRQRLALLRKSGFLHSASFTQPVTDAQQVVRWRERWLTSPLPFATDGVVVRRGHEPAGRLWAPGQGEWVVAWKYPPASRLMEVRGIHFRVGRSGKISVVALLEPQYLDDKRVKQVSIGSLSRWKRLDIGPGDQLQISLAGQGIPRLDSVVWRSAQRTKPQPPPERFTPLTCYFTTPGC
;
A
#
# COMPACT_ATOMS: atom_id res chain seq x y z
N GLY A 1 1.45 -11.71 -19.35
CA GLY A 1 1.95 -13.00 -18.87
C GLY A 1 1.24 -13.44 -17.60
N ILE A 2 1.27 -14.74 -17.32
CA ILE A 2 0.68 -15.32 -16.11
C ILE A 2 1.82 -15.83 -15.23
N PHE A 3 1.75 -15.52 -13.93
CA PHE A 3 2.62 -16.07 -12.91
C PHE A 3 1.82 -16.94 -11.95
N ILE A 4 2.15 -18.24 -11.88
CA ILE A 4 1.52 -19.18 -10.94
C ILE A 4 2.37 -19.17 -9.68
N TRP A 5 1.86 -18.60 -8.60
CA TRP A 5 2.60 -18.53 -7.33
C TRP A 5 2.21 -19.66 -6.37
N ALA A 6 1.05 -20.28 -6.55
CA ALA A 6 0.58 -21.38 -5.71
C ALA A 6 -0.18 -22.42 -6.55
N TRP A 7 -0.07 -23.68 -6.15
CA TRP A 7 -0.76 -24.82 -6.76
C TRP A 7 -1.15 -25.82 -5.66
N PRO A 8 -2.31 -25.60 -5.01
CA PRO A 8 -2.71 -26.36 -3.80
C PRO A 8 -2.69 -27.88 -3.94
N ASP A 9 -3.08 -28.39 -5.07
CA ASP A 9 -3.18 -29.84 -5.35
C ASP A 9 -2.08 -30.35 -6.29
N GLY A 10 -1.06 -29.53 -6.50
CA GLY A 10 0.10 -29.91 -7.32
C GLY A 10 1.14 -30.72 -6.59
N PRO A 11 2.25 -31.07 -7.25
CA PRO A 11 3.38 -31.72 -6.59
C PRO A 11 3.85 -30.95 -5.37
N GLN A 12 4.13 -31.64 -4.27
CA GLN A 12 4.63 -30.98 -3.04
C GLN A 12 6.07 -30.50 -3.19
N ASP A 13 6.89 -31.20 -3.99
CA ASP A 13 8.27 -30.81 -4.26
C ASP A 13 8.29 -29.64 -5.27
N MET A 14 8.96 -28.56 -4.91
CA MET A 14 9.06 -27.33 -5.73
C MET A 14 9.77 -27.60 -7.07
N ARG A 15 10.78 -28.46 -7.12
CA ARG A 15 11.50 -28.77 -8.37
C ARG A 15 10.58 -29.43 -9.39
N GLN A 16 9.81 -30.43 -8.94
CA GLN A 16 8.83 -31.11 -9.79
C GLN A 16 7.74 -30.15 -10.25
N ARG A 17 7.25 -29.31 -9.36
CA ARG A 17 6.23 -28.28 -9.64
C ARG A 17 6.70 -27.31 -10.72
N LEU A 18 7.90 -26.74 -10.57
CA LEU A 18 8.47 -25.80 -11.55
C LEU A 18 8.73 -26.45 -12.90
N ALA A 19 9.17 -27.71 -12.94
CA ALA A 19 9.37 -28.44 -14.18
C ALA A 19 8.04 -28.66 -14.93
N LEU A 20 6.98 -29.01 -14.23
CA LEU A 20 5.64 -29.16 -14.83
C LEU A 20 5.06 -27.83 -15.30
N LEU A 21 5.20 -26.75 -14.53
CA LEU A 21 4.76 -25.42 -14.92
C LEU A 21 5.50 -24.94 -16.17
N ARG A 22 6.82 -25.16 -16.26
CA ARG A 22 7.60 -24.83 -17.45
C ARG A 22 7.11 -25.61 -18.66
N LYS A 23 6.91 -26.91 -18.53
CA LYS A 23 6.39 -27.78 -19.59
C LYS A 23 5.00 -27.34 -20.07
N SER A 24 4.19 -26.80 -19.17
CA SER A 24 2.84 -26.28 -19.47
C SER A 24 2.83 -24.84 -19.99
N GLY A 25 3.99 -24.22 -20.21
CA GLY A 25 4.08 -22.87 -20.77
C GLY A 25 4.08 -21.72 -19.75
N PHE A 26 4.04 -22.01 -18.45
CA PHE A 26 4.11 -20.97 -17.39
C PHE A 26 5.56 -20.61 -17.05
N LEU A 27 6.25 -19.98 -18.03
CA LEU A 27 7.68 -19.73 -17.97
C LEU A 27 8.09 -18.77 -16.85
N HIS A 28 7.28 -17.77 -16.53
CA HIS A 28 7.61 -16.79 -15.49
C HIS A 28 7.74 -17.43 -14.11
N SER A 29 6.86 -18.37 -13.75
CA SER A 29 6.95 -19.08 -12.48
C SER A 29 8.27 -19.82 -12.31
N ALA A 30 8.76 -20.47 -13.36
CA ALA A 30 10.03 -21.18 -13.33
C ALA A 30 11.25 -20.25 -13.37
N SER A 31 11.19 -19.17 -14.16
CA SER A 31 12.33 -18.25 -14.34
C SER A 31 12.56 -17.34 -13.14
N PHE A 32 11.51 -16.98 -12.41
CA PHE A 32 11.56 -16.07 -11.26
C PHE A 32 11.36 -16.78 -9.91
N THR A 33 11.59 -18.09 -9.86
CA THR A 33 11.69 -18.85 -8.63
C THR A 33 13.10 -19.44 -8.52
N GLN A 34 13.82 -19.09 -7.46
CA GLN A 34 15.22 -19.47 -7.26
C GLN A 34 15.38 -20.18 -5.93
N PRO A 35 16.13 -21.30 -5.90
CA PRO A 35 16.46 -21.96 -4.65
C PRO A 35 17.42 -21.10 -3.84
N VAL A 36 17.18 -21.02 -2.53
CA VAL A 36 18.04 -20.31 -1.58
C VAL A 36 18.24 -21.17 -0.34
N THR A 37 19.43 -21.09 0.27
CA THR A 37 19.80 -21.86 1.45
C THR A 37 19.98 -21.01 2.69
N ASP A 38 20.12 -19.70 2.54
CA ASP A 38 20.34 -18.77 3.64
C ASP A 38 19.69 -17.40 3.37
N ALA A 39 19.59 -16.59 4.41
CA ALA A 39 18.99 -15.25 4.35
C ALA A 39 19.78 -14.28 3.45
N GLN A 40 21.09 -14.43 3.35
CA GLN A 40 21.91 -13.55 2.51
C GLN A 40 21.62 -13.76 1.02
N GLN A 41 21.35 -14.99 0.60
CA GLN A 41 20.91 -15.27 -0.76
C GLN A 41 19.55 -14.62 -1.07
N VAL A 42 18.63 -14.62 -0.11
CA VAL A 42 17.35 -13.93 -0.24
C VAL A 42 17.54 -12.43 -0.42
N VAL A 43 18.40 -11.80 0.39
CA VAL A 43 18.76 -10.38 0.25
C VAL A 43 19.28 -10.08 -1.15
N ARG A 44 20.26 -10.86 -1.63
CA ARG A 44 20.86 -10.66 -2.97
C ARG A 44 19.85 -10.78 -4.11
N TRP A 45 18.95 -11.77 -4.05
CA TRP A 45 17.91 -11.93 -5.06
C TRP A 45 16.89 -10.77 -5.00
N ARG A 46 16.50 -10.35 -3.80
CA ARG A 46 15.59 -9.22 -3.61
C ARG A 46 16.16 -7.92 -4.20
N GLU A 47 17.43 -7.60 -3.92
CA GLU A 47 18.13 -6.44 -4.46
C GLU A 47 18.27 -6.52 -5.98
N ARG A 48 18.67 -7.68 -6.48
CA ARG A 48 18.82 -7.90 -7.93
C ARG A 48 17.51 -7.68 -8.67
N TRP A 49 16.40 -8.21 -8.17
CA TRP A 49 15.11 -8.05 -8.82
C TRP A 49 14.51 -6.65 -8.63
N LEU A 50 14.85 -5.95 -7.55
CA LEU A 50 14.46 -4.55 -7.37
C LEU A 50 15.08 -3.63 -8.44
N THR A 51 16.32 -3.90 -8.84
CA THR A 51 17.09 -3.05 -9.74
C THR A 51 17.10 -3.53 -11.20
N SER A 52 16.56 -4.71 -11.48
CA SER A 52 16.51 -5.30 -12.83
C SER A 52 15.18 -5.04 -13.51
N PRO A 53 15.15 -4.88 -14.85
CA PRO A 53 13.88 -4.84 -15.57
C PRO A 53 13.21 -6.21 -15.51
N LEU A 54 11.99 -6.26 -14.99
CA LEU A 54 11.17 -7.46 -14.93
C LEU A 54 9.99 -7.37 -15.90
N PRO A 55 9.51 -8.48 -16.46
CA PRO A 55 8.38 -8.49 -17.40
C PRO A 55 7.02 -8.27 -16.72
N PHE A 56 7.00 -7.98 -15.42
CA PHE A 56 5.81 -7.71 -14.62
C PHE A 56 6.14 -6.76 -13.46
N ALA A 57 5.13 -6.04 -12.97
CA ALA A 57 5.26 -5.24 -11.76
C ALA A 57 5.33 -6.13 -10.52
N THR A 58 6.20 -5.77 -9.56
CA THR A 58 6.35 -6.46 -8.29
C THR A 58 6.54 -5.48 -7.14
N ASP A 59 6.08 -5.83 -5.95
CA ASP A 59 6.23 -5.06 -4.72
C ASP A 59 7.19 -5.72 -3.71
N GLY A 60 7.85 -6.81 -4.11
CA GLY A 60 8.78 -7.52 -3.26
C GLY A 60 9.06 -8.94 -3.72
N VAL A 61 9.57 -9.74 -2.80
CA VAL A 61 9.84 -11.17 -3.00
C VAL A 61 9.01 -12.01 -2.04
N VAL A 62 8.74 -13.24 -2.44
CA VAL A 62 8.09 -14.23 -1.58
C VAL A 62 9.08 -15.35 -1.31
N VAL A 63 9.36 -15.59 -0.04
CA VAL A 63 10.20 -16.69 0.41
C VAL A 63 9.30 -17.79 0.94
N ARG A 64 9.52 -19.02 0.49
CA ARG A 64 8.71 -20.16 0.91
C ARG A 64 9.56 -21.42 1.07
N ARG A 65 9.07 -22.36 1.85
CA ARG A 65 9.69 -23.69 1.98
C ARG A 65 9.62 -24.42 0.64
N GLY A 66 10.59 -25.31 0.39
CA GLY A 66 10.65 -26.15 -0.81
C GLY A 66 9.52 -27.18 -0.92
N HIS A 67 8.79 -27.41 0.17
CA HIS A 67 7.59 -28.22 0.25
C HIS A 67 6.38 -27.37 0.55
N GLU A 68 5.38 -27.41 -0.32
CA GLU A 68 4.09 -26.73 -0.14
C GLU A 68 3.13 -27.68 0.58
N PRO A 69 2.43 -27.25 1.66
CA PRO A 69 1.44 -28.08 2.32
C PRO A 69 0.27 -28.39 1.40
N ALA A 70 -0.43 -29.49 1.65
CA ALA A 70 -1.64 -29.85 0.90
C ALA A 70 -2.68 -28.73 0.99
N GLY A 71 -3.38 -28.44 -0.10
CA GLY A 71 -4.34 -27.33 -0.20
C GLY A 71 -5.43 -27.33 0.87
N ARG A 72 -5.84 -28.52 1.34
CA ARG A 72 -6.78 -28.70 2.46
C ARG A 72 -6.28 -28.15 3.81
N LEU A 73 -4.97 -27.96 3.95
CA LEU A 73 -4.33 -27.43 5.16
C LEU A 73 -4.10 -25.90 5.07
N TRP A 74 -4.49 -25.30 3.97
CA TRP A 74 -4.35 -23.86 3.79
C TRP A 74 -5.43 -23.12 4.57
N ALA A 75 -5.00 -22.19 5.39
CA ALA A 75 -5.87 -21.21 6.02
C ALA A 75 -5.35 -19.80 5.71
N PRO A 76 -6.22 -18.86 5.33
CA PRO A 76 -5.82 -17.48 5.08
C PRO A 76 -5.13 -16.87 6.31
N GLY A 77 -3.95 -16.28 6.11
CA GLY A 77 -3.18 -15.65 7.18
C GLY A 77 -2.42 -16.62 8.11
N GLN A 78 -2.53 -17.92 7.90
CA GLN A 78 -1.77 -18.94 8.61
C GLN A 78 -0.81 -19.62 7.65
N GLY A 79 0.42 -19.17 7.60
CA GLY A 79 1.40 -19.72 6.67
C GLY A 79 2.82 -19.60 7.19
N GLU A 80 3.23 -20.50 8.09
CA GLU A 80 4.64 -20.60 8.48
C GLU A 80 5.57 -21.09 7.35
N TRP A 81 5.00 -21.47 6.20
CA TRP A 81 5.75 -21.99 5.05
C TRP A 81 6.03 -20.93 3.97
N VAL A 82 5.43 -19.75 4.09
CA VAL A 82 5.56 -18.66 3.13
C VAL A 82 5.58 -17.29 3.83
N VAL A 83 6.48 -16.40 3.41
CA VAL A 83 6.57 -15.04 3.90
C VAL A 83 6.88 -14.09 2.74
N ALA A 84 6.19 -12.96 2.68
CA ALA A 84 6.48 -11.90 1.73
C ALA A 84 7.41 -10.86 2.36
N TRP A 85 8.46 -10.48 1.61
CA TRP A 85 9.37 -9.40 2.00
C TRP A 85 9.29 -8.28 0.97
N LYS A 86 8.43 -7.31 1.27
CA LYS A 86 8.14 -6.21 0.35
C LYS A 86 9.28 -5.22 0.23
N TYR A 87 9.34 -4.55 -0.93
CA TYR A 87 10.20 -3.38 -1.12
C TYR A 87 9.70 -2.21 -0.26
N PRO A 88 10.57 -1.25 0.10
CA PRO A 88 10.12 -0.02 0.70
C PRO A 88 9.08 0.65 -0.20
N PRO A 89 7.95 1.14 0.34
CA PRO A 89 6.94 1.82 -0.45
C PRO A 89 7.54 3.10 -1.05
N ALA A 90 7.15 3.42 -2.29
CA ALA A 90 7.48 4.72 -2.87
C ALA A 90 6.92 5.82 -1.99
N SER A 91 7.74 6.84 -1.72
CA SER A 91 7.35 7.99 -0.90
C SER A 91 7.84 9.30 -1.52
N ARG A 92 7.07 10.37 -1.28
CA ARG A 92 7.44 11.73 -1.70
C ARG A 92 7.00 12.75 -0.68
N LEU A 93 7.71 13.89 -0.67
CA LEU A 93 7.25 15.11 -0.01
C LEU A 93 6.20 15.77 -0.88
N MET A 94 5.04 16.07 -0.30
CA MET A 94 3.93 16.70 -1.01
C MET A 94 3.38 17.88 -0.21
N GLU A 95 3.14 18.98 -0.90
CA GLU A 95 2.60 20.19 -0.30
C GLU A 95 1.09 20.11 -0.16
N VAL A 96 0.59 20.53 1.01
CA VAL A 96 -0.85 20.65 1.27
C VAL A 96 -1.37 21.92 0.60
N ARG A 97 -2.38 21.76 -0.24
CA ARG A 97 -3.10 22.88 -0.89
C ARG A 97 -4.38 23.26 -0.17
N GLY A 98 -4.98 22.33 0.54
CA GLY A 98 -6.21 22.57 1.29
C GLY A 98 -6.59 21.41 2.17
N ILE A 99 -7.55 21.63 3.03
CA ILE A 99 -8.14 20.62 3.91
C ILE A 99 -9.62 20.51 3.59
N HIS A 100 -10.07 19.29 3.39
CA HIS A 100 -11.47 18.98 3.09
C HIS A 100 -12.07 18.12 4.18
N PHE A 101 -13.21 18.53 4.72
CA PHE A 101 -13.94 17.78 5.75
C PHE A 101 -15.10 17.05 5.09
N ARG A 102 -15.21 15.76 5.31
CA ARG A 102 -16.28 14.91 4.80
C ARG A 102 -17.11 14.37 5.95
N VAL A 103 -18.41 14.52 5.83
CA VAL A 103 -19.35 13.98 6.82
C VAL A 103 -19.86 12.63 6.35
N GLY A 104 -19.66 11.60 7.18
CA GLY A 104 -20.18 10.26 6.91
C GLY A 104 -21.65 10.11 7.33
N ARG A 105 -22.30 9.04 6.93
CA ARG A 105 -23.71 8.74 7.28
C ARG A 105 -24.00 8.77 8.77
N SER A 106 -23.03 8.40 9.59
CA SER A 106 -23.15 8.40 11.07
C SER A 106 -22.86 9.76 11.71
N GLY A 107 -22.71 10.84 10.91
CA GLY A 107 -22.30 12.16 11.38
C GLY A 107 -20.82 12.27 11.75
N LYS A 108 -20.03 11.21 11.60
CA LYS A 108 -18.57 11.26 11.82
C LYS A 108 -17.89 12.06 10.73
N ILE A 109 -16.97 12.92 11.14
CA ILE A 109 -16.16 13.74 10.22
C ILE A 109 -14.86 13.04 9.94
N SER A 110 -14.54 12.89 8.66
CA SER A 110 -13.23 12.48 8.15
C SER A 110 -12.54 13.67 7.48
N VAL A 111 -11.23 13.71 7.60
CA VAL A 111 -10.42 14.81 7.08
C VAL A 111 -9.53 14.30 5.95
N VAL A 112 -9.53 15.02 4.84
CA VAL A 112 -8.70 14.73 3.66
C VAL A 112 -7.84 15.95 3.37
N ALA A 113 -6.53 15.77 3.24
CA ALA A 113 -5.64 16.79 2.75
C ALA A 113 -5.62 16.75 1.22
N LEU A 114 -5.89 17.90 0.60
CA LEU A 114 -5.69 18.13 -0.83
C LEU A 114 -4.23 18.52 -1.03
N LEU A 115 -3.56 17.88 -1.98
CA LEU A 115 -2.13 17.99 -2.20
C LEU A 115 -1.84 18.59 -3.58
N GLU A 116 -0.69 19.23 -3.72
CA GLU A 116 -0.13 19.48 -5.04
C GLU A 116 0.10 18.15 -5.75
N PRO A 117 -0.54 17.93 -6.93
CA PRO A 117 -0.50 16.61 -7.55
C PRO A 117 0.91 16.19 -7.95
N GLN A 118 1.30 14.98 -7.56
CA GLN A 118 2.56 14.34 -7.94
C GLN A 118 2.34 12.87 -8.28
N TYR A 119 3.28 12.28 -9.01
CA TYR A 119 3.28 10.85 -9.32
C TYR A 119 4.13 10.08 -8.32
N LEU A 120 3.55 9.04 -7.73
CA LEU A 120 4.22 8.01 -6.96
C LEU A 120 4.00 6.68 -7.71
N ASP A 121 5.07 6.06 -8.23
CA ASP A 121 4.96 4.79 -8.99
C ASP A 121 3.82 4.83 -10.03
N ASP A 122 3.89 5.68 -11.01
CA ASP A 122 2.88 5.83 -12.07
C ASP A 122 1.47 6.23 -11.60
N LYS A 123 1.24 6.32 -10.29
CA LYS A 123 -0.03 6.78 -9.73
C LYS A 123 0.01 8.27 -9.43
N ARG A 124 -0.92 9.01 -10.03
CA ARG A 124 -1.12 10.41 -9.69
C ARG A 124 -1.83 10.55 -8.35
N VAL A 125 -1.12 11.10 -7.37
CA VAL A 125 -1.63 11.38 -6.03
C VAL A 125 -1.97 12.86 -5.93
N LYS A 126 -3.19 13.17 -5.52
CA LYS A 126 -3.71 14.54 -5.35
C LYS A 126 -4.37 14.77 -4.00
N GLN A 127 -4.53 13.74 -3.21
CA GLN A 127 -5.14 13.81 -1.88
C GLN A 127 -4.69 12.63 -1.02
N VAL A 128 -4.76 12.83 0.29
CA VAL A 128 -4.50 11.78 1.28
C VAL A 128 -5.50 11.88 2.43
N SER A 129 -5.97 10.74 2.91
CA SER A 129 -6.80 10.71 4.12
C SER A 129 -5.96 10.95 5.36
N ILE A 130 -6.35 11.91 6.17
CA ILE A 130 -5.76 12.15 7.49
C ILE A 130 -6.46 11.29 8.57
N GLY A 131 -7.72 10.95 8.33
CA GLY A 131 -8.54 10.17 9.25
C GLY A 131 -9.53 11.04 10.02
N SER A 132 -9.59 10.91 11.35
CA SER A 132 -10.56 11.62 12.19
C SER A 132 -10.21 13.10 12.39
N LEU A 133 -11.21 13.90 12.75
CA LEU A 133 -11.04 15.31 13.11
C LEU A 133 -10.06 15.50 14.29
N SER A 134 -10.13 14.63 15.30
CA SER A 134 -9.22 14.67 16.45
C SER A 134 -7.78 14.38 16.05
N ARG A 135 -7.56 13.43 15.12
CA ARG A 135 -6.22 13.17 14.59
C ARG A 135 -5.68 14.37 13.81
N TRP A 136 -6.50 14.99 12.97
CA TRP A 136 -6.11 16.19 12.23
C TRP A 136 -5.76 17.36 13.16
N LYS A 137 -6.57 17.62 14.20
CA LYS A 137 -6.27 18.64 15.21
C LYS A 137 -4.93 18.38 15.89
N ARG A 138 -4.65 17.13 16.28
CA ARG A 138 -3.39 16.73 16.92
C ARG A 138 -2.19 16.89 15.99
N LEU A 139 -2.32 16.53 14.71
CA LEU A 139 -1.28 16.69 13.72
C LEU A 139 -1.10 18.13 13.28
N ASP A 140 -2.11 18.96 13.47
CA ASP A 140 -2.11 20.40 13.14
C ASP A 140 -1.65 20.68 11.70
N ILE A 141 -2.29 20.00 10.74
CA ILE A 141 -1.98 20.11 9.31
C ILE A 141 -2.79 21.23 8.69
N GLY A 142 -2.12 22.09 7.90
CA GLY A 142 -2.74 23.17 7.16
C GLY A 142 -2.11 23.39 5.78
N PRO A 143 -2.74 24.23 4.93
CA PRO A 143 -2.20 24.58 3.63
C PRO A 143 -0.77 25.13 3.72
N GLY A 144 0.09 24.73 2.79
CA GLY A 144 1.50 25.07 2.75
C GLY A 144 2.42 24.10 3.49
N ASP A 145 1.88 23.23 4.36
CA ASP A 145 2.69 22.23 5.06
C ASP A 145 3.20 21.16 4.07
N GLN A 146 4.35 20.58 4.37
CA GLN A 146 4.95 19.50 3.58
C GLN A 146 4.77 18.17 4.31
N LEU A 147 4.13 17.22 3.64
CA LEU A 147 3.83 15.89 4.16
C LEU A 147 4.66 14.83 3.45
N GLN A 148 5.16 13.86 4.20
CA GLN A 148 5.70 12.63 3.64
C GLN A 148 4.54 11.68 3.34
N ILE A 149 4.35 11.39 2.06
CA ILE A 149 3.29 10.51 1.57
C ILE A 149 3.90 9.27 0.95
N SER A 150 3.41 8.09 1.30
CA SER A 150 3.75 6.82 0.66
C SER A 150 2.52 6.13 0.10
N LEU A 151 2.73 5.13 -0.75
CA LEU A 151 1.67 4.24 -1.20
C LEU A 151 1.61 3.01 -0.28
N ALA A 152 0.52 2.85 0.45
CA ALA A 152 0.22 1.62 1.17
C ALA A 152 -0.18 0.51 0.19
N GLY A 153 -0.41 -0.71 0.68
CA GLY A 153 -0.87 -1.83 -0.13
C GLY A 153 -2.02 -1.44 -1.08
N GLN A 154 -2.02 -2.00 -2.29
CA GLN A 154 -2.96 -1.65 -3.38
C GLN A 154 -2.84 -0.18 -3.88
N GLY A 155 -1.72 0.48 -3.60
CA GLY A 155 -1.47 1.85 -4.08
C GLY A 155 -2.35 2.92 -3.45
N ILE A 156 -2.79 2.76 -2.20
CA ILE A 156 -3.56 3.77 -1.46
C ILE A 156 -2.60 4.78 -0.83
N PRO A 157 -2.75 6.10 -1.10
CA PRO A 157 -1.91 7.11 -0.46
C PRO A 157 -2.08 7.11 1.07
N ARG A 158 -0.95 7.16 1.77
CA ARG A 158 -0.89 7.17 3.22
C ARG A 158 -0.01 8.31 3.72
N LEU A 159 -0.48 9.02 4.73
CA LEU A 159 0.31 10.00 5.45
C LEU A 159 1.27 9.30 6.41
N ASP A 160 2.57 9.48 6.20
CA ASP A 160 3.62 8.96 7.09
C ASP A 160 3.98 9.96 8.19
N SER A 161 4.28 11.21 7.81
CA SER A 161 4.65 12.26 8.76
C SER A 161 4.43 13.66 8.20
N VAL A 162 4.39 14.65 9.09
CA VAL A 162 4.49 16.07 8.75
C VAL A 162 5.96 16.46 8.84
N VAL A 163 6.56 16.82 7.71
CA VAL A 163 8.01 17.09 7.63
C VAL A 163 8.33 18.55 7.85
N TRP A 164 7.49 19.44 7.32
CA TRP A 164 7.68 20.88 7.44
C TRP A 164 6.35 21.59 7.57
N ARG A 165 6.33 22.68 8.33
CA ARG A 165 5.14 23.49 8.56
C ARG A 165 5.36 24.89 8.03
N SER A 166 4.42 25.38 7.22
CA SER A 166 4.45 26.73 6.71
C SER A 166 4.20 27.75 7.82
N ALA A 167 5.04 28.77 7.89
CA ALA A 167 4.83 29.88 8.82
C ALA A 167 3.63 30.77 8.45
N GLN A 168 3.25 30.77 7.18
CA GLN A 168 2.16 31.62 6.63
C GLN A 168 0.88 30.84 6.35
N ARG A 169 0.71 29.68 6.97
CA ARG A 169 -0.49 28.87 6.73
C ARG A 169 -1.74 29.47 7.35
N THR A 170 -2.83 29.47 6.59
CA THR A 170 -4.16 29.74 7.12
C THR A 170 -4.69 28.47 7.76
N LYS A 171 -5.10 28.54 9.04
CA LYS A 171 -5.74 27.38 9.68
C LYS A 171 -7.16 27.21 9.16
N PRO A 172 -7.50 26.09 8.54
CA PRO A 172 -8.87 25.81 8.14
C PRO A 172 -9.78 25.73 9.36
N GLN A 173 -10.96 26.28 9.25
CA GLN A 173 -12.00 26.19 10.31
C GLN A 173 -12.63 24.80 10.23
N PRO A 174 -12.48 23.94 11.25
CA PRO A 174 -13.15 22.66 11.27
C PRO A 174 -14.66 22.85 11.53
N PRO A 175 -15.50 21.98 10.95
CA PRO A 175 -16.91 21.93 11.32
C PRO A 175 -17.07 21.45 12.76
N PRO A 176 -18.29 21.56 13.35
CA PRO A 176 -18.59 20.95 14.66
C PRO A 176 -18.18 19.47 14.71
N GLU A 177 -17.80 18.98 15.87
CA GLU A 177 -17.23 17.63 16.02
C GLU A 177 -18.16 16.50 15.55
N ARG A 178 -19.46 16.76 15.53
CA ARG A 178 -20.46 15.81 15.05
C ARG A 178 -21.62 16.56 14.40
N PHE A 179 -21.99 16.11 13.21
CA PHE A 179 -23.19 16.59 12.53
C PHE A 179 -24.39 15.70 12.86
N THR A 180 -25.51 16.33 13.24
CA THR A 180 -26.80 15.68 13.17
C THR A 180 -27.37 15.81 11.75
N PRO A 181 -28.31 14.97 11.32
CA PRO A 181 -28.98 15.14 10.04
C PRO A 181 -29.56 16.55 9.81
N LEU A 182 -30.09 17.18 10.86
CA LEU A 182 -30.60 18.55 10.81
C LEU A 182 -29.51 19.60 10.59
N THR A 183 -28.35 19.45 11.25
CA THR A 183 -27.22 20.36 11.09
C THR A 183 -26.65 20.27 9.68
N CYS A 184 -26.58 19.05 9.12
CA CYS A 184 -26.12 18.84 7.75
C CYS A 184 -27.03 19.52 6.72
N TYR A 185 -28.34 19.50 6.95
CA TYR A 185 -29.34 20.05 6.03
C TYR A 185 -29.28 21.60 5.91
N PHE A 186 -28.92 22.29 7.00
CA PHE A 186 -29.04 23.75 7.07
C PHE A 186 -27.73 24.51 7.02
N THR A 187 -26.58 23.88 7.26
CA THR A 187 -25.34 24.63 7.49
C THR A 187 -24.14 24.20 6.64
N THR A 188 -24.23 23.12 5.87
CA THR A 188 -23.06 22.61 5.14
C THR A 188 -23.35 22.40 3.67
N PRO A 189 -22.73 23.20 2.78
CA PRO A 189 -22.80 22.97 1.33
C PRO A 189 -22.26 21.56 1.01
N GLY A 190 -23.00 20.77 0.27
CA GLY A 190 -22.59 19.43 -0.16
C GLY A 190 -22.88 18.29 0.81
N CYS A 191 -23.62 18.52 1.86
CA CYS A 191 -24.21 17.49 2.68
C CYS A 191 -25.35 16.80 1.95
#